data_d8a8c9ee934d5209ca8f274d31bd1423
#
_entry.id   d8a8c9ee934d5209ca8f274d31bd1423
#
_cell.length_a   1.000
_cell.length_b   1.000
_cell.length_c   1.000
_cell.angle_alpha   90.00
_cell.angle_beta   90.00
_cell.angle_gamma   90.00
#
_symmetry.space_group_name_H-M   'P 1'
#
loop_
_entity.id
_entity.type
_entity.pdbx_description
1 polymer ?
#
loop_
_entity_poly.entity_id
_entity_poly.type
_entity_poly.pdbx_seq_one_letter_code
_entity_poly.pdbx_strand_id
1 'polypeptide(L)'
;MCLVCLFVATAHSQSDNVVQVFEEIATLNQNNRFPEAEKELNAILRVSPQNPVALNLLGTIRAKQNRLVEAESLFLRALKKDSKFTGARMNLVYLYLLKQAPDKAILQLNEVLAVEPDNVDAKVILGDAYLAKKDLQKAEDSYLAALDGKLDNAAALFGLAQISRLKGETKEPAIYLSRVATLIADSKSDEFLYKFALEAMRDNMFDEAKSALQRAVELRPNEPPYLLALGIAWLRKTDLFEAEKLFRRVLEIQPGNAQAQLHLGYVMLIQKKPAEARLWLEKSARSGLAMPELSYYLSLVAQDQGDDQQAIALFQKAVQQLPTYVHPRIALGAIYLRLKDYVRARVELETAVKLDPEEPSGHYNLALLYARTKEPEKAQEQMRIVEDLKSKQRTSSGGLVLPPASTPQ
;
A
#
# COMPACT_ATOMS: atom_id res chain seq x y z
N MET A 1 35.30 8.13 59.37
CA MET A 1 35.10 7.41 58.10
C MET A 1 33.62 7.17 57.85
N CYS A 2 32.76 8.20 57.70
CA CYS A 2 31.30 8.02 57.53
C CYS A 2 30.54 9.16 56.85
N LEU A 3 31.23 10.15 56.27
CA LEU A 3 30.56 11.28 55.59
C LEU A 3 30.60 11.18 54.07
N VAL A 4 31.55 10.41 53.51
CA VAL A 4 31.72 10.27 52.04
C VAL A 4 30.76 9.21 51.45
N CYS A 5 30.40 8.17 52.23
CA CYS A 5 29.47 7.15 51.75
C CYS A 5 28.00 7.61 51.73
N LEU A 6 27.59 8.57 52.57
CA LEU A 6 26.26 9.14 52.57
C LEU A 6 26.01 10.05 51.36
N PHE A 7 27.01 10.77 50.87
CA PHE A 7 26.91 11.65 49.72
C PHE A 7 26.79 10.88 48.40
N VAL A 8 27.46 9.72 48.27
CA VAL A 8 27.41 8.88 47.09
C VAL A 8 26.07 8.15 47.01
N ALA A 9 25.53 7.66 48.14
CA ALA A 9 24.22 6.98 48.19
C ALA A 9 23.06 7.95 47.89
N THR A 10 23.14 9.19 48.37
CA THR A 10 22.11 10.22 48.07
C THR A 10 22.19 10.73 46.62
N ALA A 11 23.37 10.78 46.01
CA ALA A 11 23.53 11.15 44.60
C ALA A 11 22.98 10.08 43.67
N HIS A 12 23.19 8.79 43.95
CA HIS A 12 22.60 7.67 43.17
C HIS A 12 21.08 7.63 43.33
N SER A 13 20.54 7.73 44.53
CA SER A 13 19.09 7.73 44.74
C SER A 13 18.37 8.95 44.14
N GLN A 14 19.04 10.10 44.03
CA GLN A 14 18.49 11.27 43.35
C GLN A 14 18.51 11.11 41.83
N SER A 15 19.54 10.47 41.25
CA SER A 15 19.57 10.19 39.81
C SER A 15 18.48 9.18 39.41
N ASP A 16 18.30 8.14 40.21
CA ASP A 16 17.28 7.12 39.98
C ASP A 16 15.87 7.70 40.06
N ASN A 17 15.63 8.58 41.02
CA ASN A 17 14.33 9.26 41.18
C ASN A 17 14.02 10.20 39.98
N VAL A 18 15.03 10.91 39.43
CA VAL A 18 14.87 11.79 38.27
C VAL A 18 14.56 10.98 37.01
N VAL A 19 15.24 9.85 36.80
CA VAL A 19 14.96 8.95 35.65
C VAL A 19 13.55 8.41 35.74
N GLN A 20 13.12 7.94 36.89
CA GLN A 20 11.78 7.42 37.13
C GLN A 20 10.69 8.46 36.83
N VAL A 21 10.86 9.72 37.23
CA VAL A 21 9.91 10.80 36.93
C VAL A 21 9.78 11.01 35.40
N PHE A 22 10.88 10.97 34.65
CA PHE A 22 10.79 11.11 33.17
C PHE A 22 10.15 9.89 32.51
N GLU A 23 10.34 8.69 33.03
CA GLU A 23 9.66 7.48 32.55
C GLU A 23 8.14 7.55 32.81
N GLU A 24 7.73 8.00 33.98
CA GLU A 24 6.32 8.25 34.31
C GLU A 24 5.70 9.30 33.35
N ILE A 25 6.38 10.41 33.12
CA ILE A 25 5.93 11.44 32.16
C ILE A 25 5.84 10.87 30.73
N ALA A 26 6.82 10.08 30.32
CA ALA A 26 6.79 9.43 29.01
C ALA A 26 5.60 8.47 28.89
N THR A 27 5.29 7.73 29.95
CA THR A 27 4.12 6.82 30.02
C THR A 27 2.80 7.61 29.96
N LEU A 28 2.70 8.73 30.69
CA LEU A 28 1.54 9.65 30.59
C LEU A 28 1.35 10.17 29.15
N ASN A 29 2.45 10.55 28.49
CA ASN A 29 2.43 11.01 27.10
C ASN A 29 2.01 9.90 26.12
N GLN A 30 2.47 8.65 26.31
CA GLN A 30 2.05 7.50 25.51
C GLN A 30 0.55 7.22 25.66
N ASN A 31 0.02 7.36 26.88
CA ASN A 31 -1.40 7.16 27.19
C ASN A 31 -2.28 8.38 26.89
N ASN A 32 -1.75 9.43 26.21
CA ASN A 32 -2.42 10.67 25.87
C ASN A 32 -2.95 11.47 27.09
N ARG A 33 -2.42 11.23 28.29
CA ARG A 33 -2.73 11.98 29.52
C ARG A 33 -1.92 13.29 29.57
N PHE A 34 -2.08 14.11 28.51
CA PHE A 34 -1.29 15.32 28.29
C PHE A 34 -1.34 16.33 29.43
N PRO A 35 -2.51 16.65 30.04
CA PRO A 35 -2.56 17.66 31.11
C PRO A 35 -1.70 17.30 32.31
N GLU A 36 -1.64 16.03 32.67
CA GLU A 36 -0.85 15.53 33.78
C GLU A 36 0.63 15.55 33.43
N ALA A 37 1.01 15.05 32.26
CA ALA A 37 2.38 15.11 31.79
C ALA A 37 2.90 16.57 31.71
N GLU A 38 2.10 17.50 31.21
CA GLU A 38 2.44 18.91 31.14
C GLU A 38 2.62 19.55 32.51
N LYS A 39 1.80 19.20 33.48
CA LYS A 39 1.93 19.70 34.85
C LYS A 39 3.30 19.34 35.44
N GLU A 40 3.68 18.08 35.34
CA GLU A 40 4.98 17.59 35.84
C GLU A 40 6.16 18.22 35.08
N LEU A 41 6.09 18.29 33.73
CA LEU A 41 7.11 18.93 32.90
C LEU A 41 7.26 20.42 33.23
N ASN A 42 6.16 21.13 33.45
CA ASN A 42 6.20 22.54 33.82
C ASN A 42 6.81 22.74 35.22
N ALA A 43 6.60 21.83 36.16
CA ALA A 43 7.27 21.86 37.46
C ALA A 43 8.80 21.72 37.32
N ILE A 44 9.25 20.78 36.49
CA ILE A 44 10.69 20.59 36.19
C ILE A 44 11.27 21.87 35.50
N LEU A 45 10.55 22.41 34.50
CA LEU A 45 11.03 23.57 33.75
C LEU A 45 11.00 24.88 34.55
N ARG A 46 10.24 24.97 35.66
CA ARG A 46 10.34 26.11 36.59
C ARG A 46 11.67 26.10 37.34
N VAL A 47 12.15 24.91 37.73
CA VAL A 47 13.43 24.76 38.44
C VAL A 47 14.61 24.76 37.48
N SER A 48 14.44 24.11 36.33
CA SER A 48 15.49 23.99 35.30
C SER A 48 14.92 24.35 33.91
N PRO A 49 14.82 25.65 33.54
CA PRO A 49 14.15 26.12 32.33
C PRO A 49 14.75 25.65 31.01
N GLN A 50 15.95 25.10 31.06
CA GLN A 50 16.68 24.58 29.90
C GLN A 50 16.96 23.08 29.98
N ASN A 51 16.24 22.34 30.82
CA ASN A 51 16.39 20.88 30.86
C ASN A 51 16.05 20.27 29.52
N PRO A 52 17.01 19.65 28.79
CA PRO A 52 16.80 19.22 27.41
C PRO A 52 15.79 18.07 27.31
N VAL A 53 15.74 17.18 28.30
CA VAL A 53 14.78 16.04 28.34
C VAL A 53 13.37 16.57 28.53
N ALA A 54 13.16 17.48 29.49
CA ALA A 54 11.85 18.07 29.74
C ALA A 54 11.34 18.89 28.55
N LEU A 55 12.22 19.67 27.89
CA LEU A 55 11.88 20.41 26.68
C LEU A 55 11.50 19.46 25.54
N ASN A 56 12.25 18.37 25.36
CA ASN A 56 11.97 17.37 24.32
C ASN A 56 10.60 16.69 24.56
N LEU A 57 10.33 16.23 25.79
CA LEU A 57 9.06 15.58 26.12
C LEU A 57 7.86 16.55 25.96
N LEU A 58 8.02 17.82 26.36
CA LEU A 58 6.99 18.84 26.14
C LEU A 58 6.79 19.10 24.64
N GLY A 59 7.87 19.09 23.85
CA GLY A 59 7.83 19.17 22.39
C GLY A 59 7.04 18.03 21.77
N THR A 60 7.22 16.80 22.24
CA THR A 60 6.43 15.64 21.75
C THR A 60 4.94 15.77 22.06
N ILE A 61 4.58 16.29 23.25
CA ILE A 61 3.19 16.58 23.60
C ILE A 61 2.61 17.63 22.66
N ARG A 62 3.34 18.74 22.40
CA ARG A 62 2.88 19.78 21.46
C ARG A 62 2.69 19.24 20.05
N ALA A 63 3.59 18.38 19.58
CA ALA A 63 3.45 17.74 18.28
C ALA A 63 2.19 16.86 18.20
N LYS A 64 1.91 16.03 19.21
CA LYS A 64 0.68 15.23 19.30
C LYS A 64 -0.60 16.06 19.37
N GLN A 65 -0.52 17.27 19.96
CA GLN A 65 -1.62 18.26 19.97
C GLN A 65 -1.73 19.05 18.66
N ASN A 66 -0.97 18.70 17.62
CA ASN A 66 -0.86 19.43 16.34
C ASN A 66 -0.33 20.86 16.46
N ARG A 67 0.34 21.20 17.57
CA ARG A 67 0.98 22.51 17.83
C ARG A 67 2.42 22.50 17.31
N LEU A 68 2.58 22.30 15.98
CA LEU A 68 3.87 21.97 15.35
C LEU A 68 4.94 23.07 15.49
N VAL A 69 4.56 24.34 15.51
CA VAL A 69 5.50 25.48 15.67
C VAL A 69 6.10 25.48 17.07
N GLU A 70 5.30 25.24 18.08
CA GLU A 70 5.77 25.16 19.46
C GLU A 70 6.65 23.94 19.69
N ALA A 71 6.27 22.80 19.12
CA ALA A 71 7.08 21.59 19.15
C ALA A 71 8.49 21.85 18.57
N GLU A 72 8.57 22.45 17.39
CA GLU A 72 9.84 22.81 16.73
C GLU A 72 10.70 23.69 17.64
N SER A 73 10.10 24.74 18.22
CA SER A 73 10.80 25.65 19.14
C SER A 73 11.36 24.93 20.37
N LEU A 74 10.58 24.01 20.94
CA LEU A 74 10.98 23.23 22.12
C LEU A 74 12.14 22.27 21.80
N PHE A 75 12.07 21.56 20.68
CA PHE A 75 13.17 20.68 20.24
C PHE A 75 14.45 21.46 19.95
N LEU A 76 14.34 22.61 19.28
CA LEU A 76 15.51 23.49 19.03
C LEU A 76 16.11 24.04 20.33
N ARG A 77 15.30 24.36 21.32
CA ARG A 77 15.78 24.78 22.65
C ARG A 77 16.50 23.64 23.36
N ALA A 78 15.99 22.42 23.26
CA ALA A 78 16.65 21.24 23.82
C ALA A 78 18.04 21.04 23.17
N LEU A 79 18.14 21.14 21.85
CA LEU A 79 19.39 21.03 21.09
C LEU A 79 20.37 22.20 21.33
N LYS A 80 19.87 23.39 21.62
CA LYS A 80 20.71 24.52 22.02
C LYS A 80 21.45 24.24 23.34
N LYS A 81 20.81 23.49 24.26
CA LYS A 81 21.41 23.10 25.52
C LYS A 81 22.29 21.87 25.39
N ASP A 82 21.84 20.89 24.64
CA ASP A 82 22.60 19.66 24.34
C ASP A 82 22.55 19.38 22.84
N SER A 83 23.59 19.79 22.13
CA SER A 83 23.73 19.68 20.70
C SER A 83 23.82 18.22 20.21
N LYS A 84 24.14 17.27 21.09
CA LYS A 84 24.26 15.84 20.80
C LYS A 84 23.00 15.05 21.16
N PHE A 85 21.93 15.72 21.61
CA PHE A 85 20.71 15.03 22.03
C PHE A 85 19.96 14.44 20.81
N THR A 86 20.32 13.22 20.43
CA THR A 86 19.78 12.48 19.28
C THR A 86 18.25 12.39 19.32
N GLY A 87 17.66 12.17 20.51
CA GLY A 87 16.19 12.09 20.65
C GLY A 87 15.46 13.35 20.20
N ALA A 88 15.99 14.55 20.53
CA ALA A 88 15.38 15.80 20.07
C ALA A 88 15.61 16.03 18.56
N ARG A 89 16.74 15.60 18.01
CA ARG A 89 16.98 15.64 16.56
C ARG A 89 16.03 14.73 15.79
N MET A 90 15.86 13.51 16.27
CA MET A 90 14.91 12.57 15.65
C MET A 90 13.46 13.09 15.69
N ASN A 91 13.06 13.72 16.78
CA ASN A 91 11.74 14.37 16.85
C ASN A 91 11.59 15.53 15.85
N LEU A 92 12.65 16.30 15.60
CA LEU A 92 12.69 17.31 14.54
C LEU A 92 12.60 16.66 13.14
N VAL A 93 13.27 15.53 12.93
CA VAL A 93 13.18 14.78 11.66
C VAL A 93 11.71 14.42 11.38
N TYR A 94 11.04 13.76 12.32
CA TYR A 94 9.62 13.38 12.15
C TYR A 94 8.73 14.61 11.93
N LEU A 95 8.98 15.70 12.66
CA LEU A 95 8.24 16.95 12.50
C LEU A 95 8.45 17.55 11.09
N TYR A 96 9.67 17.54 10.56
CA TYR A 96 9.95 18.07 9.23
C TYR A 96 9.39 17.18 8.12
N LEU A 97 9.41 15.87 8.30
CA LEU A 97 8.73 14.95 7.36
C LEU A 97 7.22 15.19 7.35
N LEU A 98 6.59 15.35 8.53
CA LEU A 98 5.17 15.69 8.64
C LEU A 98 4.83 17.03 7.95
N LYS A 99 5.74 18.01 8.03
CA LYS A 99 5.63 19.33 7.36
C LYS A 99 6.01 19.29 5.88
N GLN A 100 6.27 18.10 5.31
CA GLN A 100 6.75 17.93 3.92
C GLN A 100 8.00 18.76 3.61
N ALA A 101 8.92 18.85 4.56
CA ALA A 101 10.19 19.56 4.45
C ALA A 101 11.40 18.58 4.50
N PRO A 102 11.57 17.71 3.48
CA PRO A 102 12.58 16.65 3.51
C PRO A 102 14.02 17.18 3.61
N ASP A 103 14.33 18.36 3.05
CA ASP A 103 15.66 18.95 3.15
C ASP A 103 16.05 19.23 4.60
N LYS A 104 15.11 19.76 5.41
CA LYS A 104 15.35 19.98 6.83
C LYS A 104 15.50 18.67 7.60
N ALA A 105 14.72 17.65 7.24
CA ALA A 105 14.82 16.32 7.84
C ALA A 105 16.20 15.70 7.53
N ILE A 106 16.67 15.75 6.29
CA ILE A 106 17.98 15.25 5.86
C ILE A 106 19.11 15.93 6.63
N LEU A 107 19.03 17.26 6.82
CA LEU A 107 20.02 17.98 7.60
C LEU A 107 20.12 17.42 9.04
N GLN A 108 18.98 17.23 9.72
CA GLN A 108 18.98 16.68 11.07
C GLN A 108 19.43 15.21 11.10
N LEU A 109 19.09 14.41 10.10
CA LEU A 109 19.52 13.01 10.00
C LEU A 109 21.03 12.88 9.84
N ASN A 110 21.67 13.73 9.02
CA ASN A 110 23.11 13.76 8.88
C ASN A 110 23.80 14.09 10.21
N GLU A 111 23.23 15.02 10.99
CA GLU A 111 23.72 15.33 12.33
C GLU A 111 23.52 14.18 13.33
N VAL A 112 22.42 13.39 13.19
CA VAL A 112 22.24 12.14 13.97
C VAL A 112 23.34 11.15 13.63
N LEU A 113 23.55 10.90 12.33
CA LEU A 113 24.54 9.92 11.86
C LEU A 113 26.00 10.37 12.13
N ALA A 114 26.26 11.66 12.28
CA ALA A 114 27.58 12.16 12.74
C ALA A 114 27.85 11.78 14.21
N VAL A 115 26.82 11.66 15.04
CA VAL A 115 26.95 11.26 16.46
C VAL A 115 26.83 9.74 16.61
N GLU A 116 25.91 9.12 15.85
CA GLU A 116 25.58 7.71 15.89
C GLU A 116 25.65 7.10 14.47
N PRO A 117 26.85 6.79 13.95
CA PRO A 117 27.03 6.30 12.56
C PRO A 117 26.30 4.98 12.28
N ASP A 118 26.06 4.18 13.31
CA ASP A 118 25.40 2.87 13.21
C ASP A 118 23.89 2.91 13.51
N ASN A 119 23.31 4.11 13.58
CA ASN A 119 21.86 4.26 13.81
C ASN A 119 21.09 3.83 12.56
N VAL A 120 20.60 2.58 12.59
CA VAL A 120 19.89 1.96 11.47
C VAL A 120 18.59 2.72 11.16
N ASP A 121 17.85 3.15 12.17
CA ASP A 121 16.59 3.89 11.98
C ASP A 121 16.84 5.22 11.27
N ALA A 122 17.91 5.94 11.64
CA ALA A 122 18.28 7.17 10.97
C ALA A 122 18.66 6.94 9.49
N LYS A 123 19.39 5.86 9.18
CA LYS A 123 19.72 5.48 7.80
C LYS A 123 18.47 5.16 6.97
N VAL A 124 17.53 4.41 7.54
CA VAL A 124 16.23 4.09 6.87
C VAL A 124 15.45 5.36 6.58
N ILE A 125 15.27 6.23 7.60
CA ILE A 125 14.52 7.47 7.44
C ILE A 125 15.20 8.43 6.46
N LEU A 126 16.54 8.39 6.39
CA LEU A 126 17.31 9.15 5.38
C LEU A 126 17.00 8.64 3.97
N GLY A 127 16.88 7.33 3.79
CA GLY A 127 16.42 6.69 2.55
C GLY A 127 15.00 7.16 2.17
N ASP A 128 14.06 7.15 3.13
CA ASP A 128 12.69 7.63 2.92
C ASP A 128 12.66 9.12 2.51
N ALA A 129 13.49 9.94 3.15
CA ALA A 129 13.58 11.38 2.85
C ALA A 129 14.14 11.63 1.44
N TYR A 130 15.16 10.89 1.01
CA TYR A 130 15.68 10.98 -0.37
C TYR A 130 14.70 10.41 -1.39
N LEU A 131 13.97 9.34 -1.06
CA LEU A 131 12.93 8.78 -1.93
C LEU A 131 11.80 9.80 -2.16
N ALA A 132 11.36 10.50 -1.10
CA ALA A 132 10.38 11.59 -1.20
C ALA A 132 10.87 12.73 -2.11
N LYS A 133 12.18 12.99 -2.16
CA LYS A 133 12.81 13.93 -3.08
C LYS A 133 13.03 13.37 -4.49
N LYS A 134 12.73 12.10 -4.72
CA LYS A 134 13.02 11.37 -5.98
C LYS A 134 14.53 11.26 -6.29
N ASP A 135 15.39 11.39 -5.29
CA ASP A 135 16.82 11.11 -5.41
C ASP A 135 17.07 9.63 -5.14
N LEU A 136 16.76 8.82 -6.18
CA LEU A 136 16.74 7.35 -6.06
C LEU A 136 18.09 6.77 -5.68
N GLN A 137 19.20 7.39 -6.15
CA GLN A 137 20.55 6.89 -5.84
C GLN A 137 20.88 7.06 -4.36
N LYS A 138 20.67 8.26 -3.80
CA LYS A 138 20.95 8.48 -2.37
C LYS A 138 19.98 7.72 -1.46
N ALA A 139 18.72 7.51 -1.91
CA ALA A 139 17.79 6.68 -1.18
C ALA A 139 18.30 5.23 -1.11
N GLU A 140 18.74 4.67 -2.25
CA GLU A 140 19.30 3.32 -2.34
C GLU A 140 20.54 3.17 -1.46
N ASP A 141 21.51 4.10 -1.57
CA ASP A 141 22.74 4.11 -0.76
C ASP A 141 22.40 4.11 0.75
N SER A 142 21.40 4.89 1.14
CA SER A 142 20.97 4.99 2.54
C SER A 142 20.32 3.69 3.04
N TYR A 143 19.46 3.03 2.24
CA TYR A 143 18.87 1.75 2.61
C TYR A 143 19.92 0.62 2.62
N LEU A 144 20.84 0.60 1.67
CA LEU A 144 21.95 -0.36 1.67
C LEU A 144 22.85 -0.16 2.90
N ALA A 145 23.14 1.08 3.27
CA ALA A 145 23.87 1.37 4.50
C ALA A 145 23.12 0.94 5.77
N ALA A 146 21.77 0.95 5.75
CA ALA A 146 20.96 0.42 6.86
C ALA A 146 21.01 -1.11 6.94
N LEU A 147 21.28 -1.81 5.83
CA LEU A 147 21.44 -3.26 5.76
C LEU A 147 22.88 -3.71 6.04
N ASP A 148 23.87 -2.78 6.09
CA ASP A 148 25.27 -3.11 6.34
C ASP A 148 25.43 -3.76 7.73
N GLY A 149 25.86 -5.03 7.73
CA GLY A 149 26.01 -5.84 8.94
C GLY A 149 24.75 -6.52 9.50
N LYS A 150 23.55 -6.16 9.06
CA LYS A 150 22.28 -6.85 9.37
C LYS A 150 21.37 -6.85 8.14
N LEU A 151 21.37 -7.97 7.42
CA LEU A 151 20.57 -8.16 6.20
C LEU A 151 19.05 -8.13 6.42
N ASP A 152 18.57 -7.90 7.65
CA ASP A 152 17.21 -8.15 8.10
C ASP A 152 16.50 -6.89 8.62
N ASN A 153 16.52 -5.81 7.84
CA ASN A 153 15.67 -4.65 8.11
C ASN A 153 14.53 -4.57 7.09
N ALA A 154 13.31 -4.86 7.55
CA ALA A 154 12.13 -4.91 6.69
C ALA A 154 11.82 -3.57 6.01
N ALA A 155 12.02 -2.43 6.70
CA ALA A 155 11.76 -1.11 6.14
C ALA A 155 12.78 -0.74 5.05
N ALA A 156 14.07 -1.04 5.26
CA ALA A 156 15.10 -0.82 4.24
C ALA A 156 14.86 -1.69 3.00
N LEU A 157 14.56 -2.98 3.17
CA LEU A 157 14.23 -3.88 2.06
C LEU A 157 12.98 -3.42 1.31
N PHE A 158 11.97 -2.95 2.02
CA PHE A 158 10.75 -2.39 1.42
C PHE A 158 11.07 -1.13 0.60
N GLY A 159 11.90 -0.24 1.11
CA GLY A 159 12.39 0.93 0.37
C GLY A 159 13.14 0.56 -0.91
N LEU A 160 14.01 -0.47 -0.85
CA LEU A 160 14.73 -0.98 -2.02
C LEU A 160 13.76 -1.58 -3.07
N ALA A 161 12.71 -2.30 -2.64
CA ALA A 161 11.69 -2.79 -3.56
C ALA A 161 10.98 -1.64 -4.30
N GLN A 162 10.66 -0.55 -3.59
CA GLN A 162 10.06 0.64 -4.21
C GLN A 162 11.00 1.31 -5.20
N ILE A 163 12.30 1.43 -4.87
CA ILE A 163 13.30 2.01 -5.78
C ILE A 163 13.45 1.16 -7.04
N SER A 164 13.60 -0.16 -6.90
CA SER A 164 13.71 -1.09 -8.04
C SER A 164 12.52 -0.95 -8.98
N ARG A 165 11.31 -0.82 -8.44
CA ARG A 165 10.11 -0.57 -9.23
C ARG A 165 10.17 0.77 -9.97
N LEU A 166 10.60 1.84 -9.29
CA LEU A 166 10.74 3.17 -9.92
C LEU A 166 11.82 3.20 -11.01
N LYS A 167 12.83 2.33 -10.91
CA LYS A 167 13.84 2.11 -11.95
C LYS A 167 13.34 1.25 -13.11
N GLY A 168 12.13 0.65 -13.00
CA GLY A 168 11.55 -0.22 -14.02
C GLY A 168 12.09 -1.65 -14.00
N GLU A 169 12.74 -2.06 -12.92
CA GLU A 169 13.19 -3.45 -12.72
C GLU A 169 11.97 -4.34 -12.46
N THR A 170 11.95 -5.53 -13.08
CA THR A 170 10.75 -6.39 -13.05
C THR A 170 10.83 -7.54 -12.03
N LYS A 171 12.01 -8.00 -11.66
CA LYS A 171 12.22 -9.15 -10.77
C LYS A 171 12.66 -8.76 -9.37
N GLU A 172 13.47 -7.75 -9.25
CA GLU A 172 14.09 -7.29 -8.01
C GLU A 172 13.07 -6.91 -6.93
N PRO A 173 11.96 -6.18 -7.26
CA PRO A 173 10.96 -5.84 -6.26
C PRO A 173 10.41 -7.09 -5.53
N ALA A 174 10.07 -8.15 -6.27
CA ALA A 174 9.54 -9.38 -5.69
C ALA A 174 10.57 -10.09 -4.79
N ILE A 175 11.87 -10.02 -5.12
CA ILE A 175 12.94 -10.60 -4.30
C ILE A 175 13.01 -9.89 -2.94
N TYR A 176 13.03 -8.55 -2.94
CA TYR A 176 13.02 -7.77 -1.70
C TYR A 176 11.74 -7.99 -0.89
N LEU A 177 10.58 -7.97 -1.53
CA LEU A 177 9.29 -8.18 -0.86
C LEU A 177 9.18 -9.59 -0.27
N SER A 178 9.70 -10.63 -0.91
CA SER A 178 9.74 -12.00 -0.33
C SER A 178 10.54 -12.03 0.97
N ARG A 179 11.63 -11.29 1.05
CA ARG A 179 12.40 -11.16 2.30
C ARG A 179 11.64 -10.35 3.35
N VAL A 180 11.00 -9.25 2.96
CA VAL A 180 10.14 -8.48 3.88
C VAL A 180 9.06 -9.36 4.48
N ALA A 181 8.39 -10.20 3.67
CA ALA A 181 7.32 -11.08 4.13
C ALA A 181 7.75 -11.99 5.29
N THR A 182 8.99 -12.49 5.27
CA THR A 182 9.53 -13.34 6.35
C THR A 182 9.80 -12.57 7.64
N LEU A 183 10.05 -11.26 7.56
CA LEU A 183 10.42 -10.42 8.69
C LEU A 183 9.23 -9.78 9.41
N ILE A 184 8.07 -9.69 8.75
CA ILE A 184 6.92 -8.93 9.25
C ILE A 184 5.83 -9.80 9.89
N ALA A 185 6.03 -11.11 9.99
CA ALA A 185 5.03 -12.03 10.54
C ALA A 185 4.51 -11.58 11.94
N ASP A 186 5.39 -11.08 12.79
CA ASP A 186 5.07 -10.58 14.14
C ASP A 186 4.99 -9.06 14.22
N SER A 187 4.90 -8.35 13.09
CA SER A 187 4.82 -6.89 13.07
C SER A 187 3.60 -6.39 13.85
N LYS A 188 3.81 -5.33 14.63
CA LYS A 188 2.77 -4.60 15.34
C LYS A 188 2.34 -3.31 14.63
N SER A 189 2.93 -3.01 13.47
CA SER A 189 2.59 -1.85 12.64
C SER A 189 1.59 -2.26 11.56
N ASP A 190 0.31 -2.04 11.84
CA ASP A 190 -0.79 -2.26 10.89
C ASP A 190 -0.61 -1.46 9.60
N GLU A 191 -0.12 -0.23 9.70
CA GLU A 191 0.15 0.63 8.54
C GLU A 191 1.27 0.06 7.65
N PHE A 192 2.36 -0.45 8.24
CA PHE A 192 3.44 -1.06 7.47
C PHE A 192 2.98 -2.37 6.79
N LEU A 193 2.24 -3.22 7.51
CA LEU A 193 1.64 -4.44 6.97
C LEU A 193 0.73 -4.13 5.77
N TYR A 194 -0.09 -3.09 5.86
CA TYR A 194 -0.96 -2.66 4.78
C TYR A 194 -0.16 -2.15 3.57
N LYS A 195 0.83 -1.28 3.78
CA LYS A 195 1.72 -0.79 2.70
C LYS A 195 2.44 -1.93 2.00
N PHE A 196 3.02 -2.85 2.78
CA PHE A 196 3.65 -4.05 2.23
C PHE A 196 2.68 -4.85 1.37
N ALA A 197 1.47 -5.11 1.87
CA ALA A 197 0.49 -5.90 1.15
C ALA A 197 0.08 -5.26 -0.18
N LEU A 198 -0.08 -3.94 -0.24
CA LEU A 198 -0.38 -3.24 -1.49
C LEU A 198 0.75 -3.41 -2.52
N GLU A 199 2.01 -3.33 -2.10
CA GLU A 199 3.15 -3.56 -3.00
C GLU A 199 3.25 -5.03 -3.43
N ALA A 200 3.06 -5.97 -2.50
CA ALA A 200 3.07 -7.40 -2.79
C ALA A 200 1.96 -7.80 -3.80
N MET A 201 0.76 -7.21 -3.68
CA MET A 201 -0.33 -7.43 -4.63
C MET A 201 0.02 -6.96 -6.06
N ARG A 202 0.83 -5.91 -6.21
CA ARG A 202 1.30 -5.44 -7.53
C ARG A 202 2.20 -6.46 -8.22
N ASP A 203 2.93 -7.24 -7.44
CA ASP A 203 3.82 -8.31 -7.93
C ASP A 203 3.14 -9.69 -7.91
N ASN A 204 1.81 -9.72 -7.80
CA ASN A 204 1.00 -10.94 -7.73
C ASN A 204 1.33 -11.87 -6.53
N MET A 205 2.01 -11.35 -5.51
CA MET A 205 2.33 -12.06 -4.26
C MET A 205 1.11 -12.04 -3.32
N PHE A 206 0.02 -12.69 -3.76
CA PHE A 206 -1.28 -12.61 -3.07
C PHE A 206 -1.33 -13.37 -1.75
N ASP A 207 -0.52 -14.41 -1.55
CA ASP A 207 -0.47 -15.16 -0.29
C ASP A 207 0.24 -14.36 0.81
N GLU A 208 1.34 -13.70 0.47
CA GLU A 208 2.07 -12.81 1.36
C GLU A 208 1.23 -11.57 1.71
N ALA A 209 0.60 -10.97 0.69
CA ALA A 209 -0.30 -9.84 0.89
C ALA A 209 -1.47 -10.20 1.81
N LYS A 210 -2.11 -11.35 1.59
CA LYS A 210 -3.20 -11.85 2.42
C LYS A 210 -2.76 -12.01 3.87
N SER A 211 -1.62 -12.67 4.10
CA SER A 211 -1.10 -12.88 5.46
C SER A 211 -0.82 -11.57 6.18
N ALA A 212 -0.20 -10.60 5.51
CA ALA A 212 0.03 -9.28 6.07
C ALA A 212 -1.28 -8.52 6.37
N LEU A 213 -2.27 -8.58 5.46
CA LEU A 213 -3.57 -7.94 5.65
C LEU A 213 -4.40 -8.58 6.75
N GLN A 214 -4.36 -9.91 6.90
CA GLN A 214 -4.98 -10.60 8.03
C GLN A 214 -4.44 -10.07 9.34
N ARG A 215 -3.12 -9.93 9.44
CA ARG A 215 -2.48 -9.36 10.63
C ARG A 215 -2.84 -7.89 10.84
N ALA A 216 -2.90 -7.08 9.79
CA ALA A 216 -3.32 -5.68 9.89
C ALA A 216 -4.77 -5.57 10.39
N VAL A 217 -5.68 -6.43 9.91
CA VAL A 217 -7.07 -6.51 10.36
C VAL A 217 -7.18 -7.00 11.81
N GLU A 218 -6.32 -7.94 12.26
CA GLU A 218 -6.27 -8.32 13.68
C GLU A 218 -5.90 -7.13 14.58
N LEU A 219 -4.97 -6.29 14.14
CA LEU A 219 -4.56 -5.09 14.88
C LEU A 219 -5.63 -3.99 14.85
N ARG A 220 -6.32 -3.83 13.72
CA ARG A 220 -7.44 -2.88 13.53
C ARG A 220 -8.63 -3.53 12.80
N PRO A 221 -9.55 -4.19 13.52
CA PRO A 221 -10.61 -5.00 12.93
C PRO A 221 -11.65 -4.23 12.09
N ASN A 222 -11.77 -2.93 12.27
CA ASN A 222 -12.79 -2.10 11.63
C ASN A 222 -12.20 -1.02 10.71
N GLU A 223 -11.01 -1.24 10.19
CA GLU A 223 -10.37 -0.31 9.25
C GLU A 223 -10.79 -0.65 7.80
N PRO A 224 -11.65 0.15 7.14
CA PRO A 224 -12.21 -0.19 5.84
C PRO A 224 -11.17 -0.42 4.74
N PRO A 225 -10.07 0.35 4.62
CA PRO A 225 -9.02 0.09 3.64
C PRO A 225 -8.37 -1.30 3.80
N TYR A 226 -8.17 -1.77 5.04
CA TYR A 226 -7.55 -3.08 5.29
C TYR A 226 -8.51 -4.22 4.91
N LEU A 227 -9.78 -4.10 5.32
CA LEU A 227 -10.83 -5.06 4.97
C LEU A 227 -11.04 -5.13 3.45
N LEU A 228 -11.04 -3.98 2.77
CA LEU A 228 -11.19 -3.91 1.32
C LEU A 228 -10.02 -4.61 0.62
N ALA A 229 -8.79 -4.29 0.99
CA ALA A 229 -7.59 -4.89 0.40
C ALA A 229 -7.54 -6.41 0.66
N LEU A 230 -7.91 -6.86 1.87
CA LEU A 230 -7.99 -8.29 2.21
C LEU A 230 -9.07 -8.99 1.37
N GLY A 231 -10.22 -8.36 1.18
CA GLY A 231 -11.28 -8.87 0.28
C GLY A 231 -10.79 -9.03 -1.16
N ILE A 232 -10.02 -8.07 -1.67
CA ILE A 232 -9.40 -8.16 -3.00
C ILE A 232 -8.38 -9.30 -3.06
N ALA A 233 -7.55 -9.47 -2.04
CA ALA A 233 -6.58 -10.56 -1.98
C ALA A 233 -7.26 -11.94 -1.98
N TRP A 234 -8.34 -12.14 -1.22
CA TRP A 234 -9.14 -13.35 -1.25
C TRP A 234 -9.83 -13.57 -2.60
N LEU A 235 -10.33 -12.51 -3.22
CA LEU A 235 -10.93 -12.57 -4.55
C LEU A 235 -9.92 -13.07 -5.60
N ARG A 236 -8.67 -12.60 -5.53
CA ARG A 236 -7.56 -13.07 -6.39
C ARG A 236 -7.21 -14.55 -6.16
N LYS A 237 -7.40 -15.05 -4.94
CA LYS A 237 -7.25 -16.47 -4.60
C LYS A 237 -8.52 -17.30 -4.87
N THR A 238 -9.52 -16.68 -5.52
CA THR A 238 -10.82 -17.31 -5.89
C THR A 238 -11.70 -17.74 -4.71
N ASP A 239 -11.38 -17.30 -3.50
CA ASP A 239 -12.26 -17.52 -2.36
C ASP A 239 -13.34 -16.42 -2.31
N LEU A 240 -14.44 -16.71 -3.03
CA LEU A 240 -15.56 -15.77 -3.17
C LEU A 240 -16.31 -15.57 -1.85
N PHE A 241 -16.29 -16.56 -0.96
CA PHE A 241 -17.03 -16.50 0.30
C PHE A 241 -16.38 -15.50 1.26
N GLU A 242 -15.07 -15.62 1.48
CA GLU A 242 -14.34 -14.67 2.34
C GLU A 242 -14.28 -13.27 1.71
N ALA A 243 -14.13 -13.18 0.39
CA ALA A 243 -14.18 -11.89 -0.30
C ALA A 243 -15.53 -11.19 -0.11
N GLU A 244 -16.66 -11.88 -0.31
CA GLU A 244 -18.00 -11.35 -0.10
C GLU A 244 -18.21 -10.85 1.32
N LYS A 245 -17.84 -11.65 2.31
CA LYS A 245 -17.95 -11.34 3.73
C LYS A 245 -17.22 -10.03 4.08
N LEU A 246 -15.98 -9.87 3.58
CA LEU A 246 -15.16 -8.68 3.81
C LEU A 246 -15.73 -7.44 3.12
N PHE A 247 -16.18 -7.53 1.86
CA PHE A 247 -16.81 -6.40 1.19
C PHE A 247 -18.12 -5.97 1.86
N ARG A 248 -18.93 -6.92 2.33
CA ARG A 248 -20.13 -6.62 3.13
C ARG A 248 -19.76 -5.92 4.43
N ARG A 249 -18.69 -6.36 5.11
CA ARG A 249 -18.19 -5.71 6.32
C ARG A 249 -17.73 -4.28 6.08
N VAL A 250 -17.04 -4.00 4.96
CA VAL A 250 -16.72 -2.62 4.54
C VAL A 250 -18.00 -1.80 4.40
N LEU A 251 -19.04 -2.35 3.78
CA LEU A 251 -20.32 -1.64 3.53
C LEU A 251 -21.17 -1.46 4.79
N GLU A 252 -21.01 -2.29 5.83
CA GLU A 252 -21.59 -2.05 7.15
C GLU A 252 -20.98 -0.80 7.82
N ILE A 253 -19.65 -0.60 7.66
CA ILE A 253 -18.94 0.53 8.25
C ILE A 253 -19.11 1.79 7.37
N GLN A 254 -19.00 1.62 6.06
CA GLN A 254 -19.08 2.68 5.04
C GLN A 254 -20.05 2.29 3.92
N PRO A 255 -21.37 2.49 4.09
CA PRO A 255 -22.38 2.09 3.10
C PRO A 255 -22.19 2.69 1.70
N GLY A 256 -21.53 3.84 1.62
CA GLY A 256 -21.20 4.55 0.38
C GLY A 256 -19.87 4.17 -0.27
N ASN A 257 -19.15 3.16 0.24
CA ASN A 257 -17.86 2.79 -0.31
C ASN A 257 -18.00 2.18 -1.71
N ALA A 258 -17.70 2.98 -2.74
CA ALA A 258 -17.90 2.62 -4.15
C ALA A 258 -17.05 1.42 -4.59
N GLN A 259 -15.84 1.28 -4.08
CA GLN A 259 -14.96 0.15 -4.39
C GLN A 259 -15.50 -1.17 -3.81
N ALA A 260 -15.97 -1.14 -2.55
CA ALA A 260 -16.59 -2.32 -1.95
C ALA A 260 -17.88 -2.73 -2.69
N GLN A 261 -18.71 -1.75 -3.11
CA GLN A 261 -19.89 -1.99 -3.94
C GLN A 261 -19.52 -2.60 -5.30
N LEU A 262 -18.47 -2.09 -5.95
CA LEU A 262 -17.94 -2.59 -7.22
C LEU A 262 -17.50 -4.06 -7.09
N HIS A 263 -16.66 -4.37 -6.11
CA HIS A 263 -16.12 -5.71 -5.93
C HIS A 263 -17.21 -6.70 -5.47
N LEU A 264 -18.15 -6.27 -4.64
CA LEU A 264 -19.29 -7.10 -4.27
C LEU A 264 -20.16 -7.41 -5.49
N GLY A 265 -20.42 -6.43 -6.35
CA GLY A 265 -21.12 -6.63 -7.61
C GLY A 265 -20.41 -7.63 -8.52
N TYR A 266 -19.09 -7.58 -8.59
CA TYR A 266 -18.30 -8.55 -9.34
C TYR A 266 -18.36 -9.97 -8.74
N VAL A 267 -18.28 -10.10 -7.41
CA VAL A 267 -18.49 -11.39 -6.74
C VAL A 267 -19.85 -11.98 -7.08
N MET A 268 -20.93 -11.17 -7.08
CA MET A 268 -22.27 -11.60 -7.45
C MET A 268 -22.35 -12.07 -8.92
N LEU A 269 -21.61 -11.43 -9.84
CA LEU A 269 -21.50 -11.88 -11.23
C LEU A 269 -20.89 -13.28 -11.33
N ILE A 270 -19.77 -13.51 -10.63
CA ILE A 270 -19.13 -14.84 -10.64
C ILE A 270 -20.04 -15.91 -10.03
N GLN A 271 -20.78 -15.55 -8.98
CA GLN A 271 -21.76 -16.44 -8.34
C GLN A 271 -23.04 -16.66 -9.16
N LYS A 272 -23.13 -16.11 -10.39
CA LYS A 272 -24.31 -16.19 -11.26
C LYS A 272 -25.58 -15.59 -10.65
N LYS A 273 -25.43 -14.47 -9.96
CA LYS A 273 -26.50 -13.66 -9.36
C LYS A 273 -26.62 -12.29 -10.05
N PRO A 274 -27.04 -12.23 -11.33
CA PRO A 274 -26.97 -11.00 -12.13
C PRO A 274 -27.82 -9.85 -11.60
N ALA A 275 -28.97 -10.15 -10.97
CA ALA A 275 -29.83 -9.12 -10.39
C ALA A 275 -29.16 -8.42 -9.18
N GLU A 276 -28.52 -9.19 -8.29
CA GLU A 276 -27.75 -8.63 -7.17
C GLU A 276 -26.50 -7.90 -7.65
N ALA A 277 -25.81 -8.47 -8.64
CA ALA A 277 -24.66 -7.83 -9.28
C ALA A 277 -25.02 -6.45 -9.81
N ARG A 278 -26.09 -6.35 -10.59
CA ARG A 278 -26.59 -5.08 -11.13
C ARG A 278 -26.87 -4.07 -10.02
N LEU A 279 -27.56 -4.49 -8.97
CA LEU A 279 -27.89 -3.62 -7.83
C LEU A 279 -26.64 -2.97 -7.23
N TRP A 280 -25.59 -3.76 -6.95
CA TRP A 280 -24.38 -3.27 -6.34
C TRP A 280 -23.53 -2.42 -7.29
N LEU A 281 -23.44 -2.81 -8.55
CA LEU A 281 -22.74 -2.05 -9.59
C LEU A 281 -23.41 -0.69 -9.86
N GLU A 282 -24.74 -0.64 -9.89
CA GLU A 282 -25.47 0.63 -10.02
C GLU A 282 -25.31 1.54 -8.79
N LYS A 283 -25.24 0.97 -7.59
CA LYS A 283 -24.89 1.75 -6.37
C LYS A 283 -23.48 2.34 -6.50
N SER A 284 -22.51 1.54 -6.93
CA SER A 284 -21.14 2.03 -7.18
C SER A 284 -21.10 3.13 -8.25
N ALA A 285 -21.89 3.02 -9.31
CA ALA A 285 -21.99 4.02 -10.38
C ALA A 285 -22.46 5.41 -9.88
N ARG A 286 -23.29 5.43 -8.86
CA ARG A 286 -23.83 6.70 -8.26
C ARG A 286 -22.76 7.52 -7.54
N SER A 287 -21.61 6.92 -7.23
CA SER A 287 -20.48 7.65 -6.62
C SER A 287 -19.86 8.69 -7.56
N GLY A 288 -20.09 8.56 -8.86
CA GLY A 288 -19.47 9.39 -9.89
C GLY A 288 -17.98 9.11 -10.15
N LEU A 289 -17.39 8.13 -9.46
CA LEU A 289 -16.02 7.74 -9.70
C LEU A 289 -15.85 7.06 -11.07
N ALA A 290 -14.87 7.51 -11.84
CA ALA A 290 -14.52 6.90 -13.12
C ALA A 290 -13.72 5.62 -12.88
N MET A 291 -14.40 4.48 -12.89
CA MET A 291 -13.80 3.15 -12.77
C MET A 291 -14.05 2.36 -14.05
N PRO A 292 -13.02 2.10 -14.87
CA PRO A 292 -13.16 1.31 -16.10
C PRO A 292 -13.77 -0.07 -15.86
N GLU A 293 -13.44 -0.70 -14.73
CA GLU A 293 -13.96 -1.99 -14.30
C GLU A 293 -15.47 -1.95 -14.07
N LEU A 294 -15.99 -0.84 -13.57
CA LEU A 294 -17.44 -0.67 -13.37
C LEU A 294 -18.19 -0.72 -14.71
N SER A 295 -17.68 0.00 -15.71
CA SER A 295 -18.26 -0.03 -17.07
C SER A 295 -18.17 -1.44 -17.66
N TYR A 296 -17.05 -2.13 -17.46
CA TYR A 296 -16.86 -3.52 -17.88
C TYR A 296 -17.81 -4.49 -17.17
N TYR A 297 -17.98 -4.43 -15.85
CA TYR A 297 -18.87 -5.35 -15.13
C TYR A 297 -20.35 -5.08 -15.45
N LEU A 298 -20.75 -3.83 -15.60
CA LEU A 298 -22.11 -3.50 -16.05
C LEU A 298 -22.39 -4.02 -17.48
N SER A 299 -21.38 -4.01 -18.36
CA SER A 299 -21.53 -4.58 -19.69
C SER A 299 -21.68 -6.10 -19.68
N LEU A 300 -21.00 -6.80 -18.75
CA LEU A 300 -21.21 -8.24 -18.56
C LEU A 300 -22.65 -8.54 -18.08
N VAL A 301 -23.21 -7.72 -17.21
CA VAL A 301 -24.63 -7.82 -16.80
C VAL A 301 -25.57 -7.62 -17.98
N ALA A 302 -25.34 -6.60 -18.80
CA ALA A 302 -26.15 -6.33 -20.00
C ALA A 302 -26.05 -7.50 -21.00
N GLN A 303 -24.86 -8.04 -21.20
CA GLN A 303 -24.64 -9.21 -22.08
C GLN A 303 -25.38 -10.46 -21.59
N ASP A 304 -25.38 -10.73 -20.29
CA ASP A 304 -26.10 -11.84 -19.68
C ASP A 304 -27.64 -11.70 -19.86
N GLN A 305 -28.13 -10.47 -19.93
CA GLN A 305 -29.52 -10.12 -20.22
C GLN A 305 -29.85 -10.13 -21.72
N GLY A 306 -28.90 -10.35 -22.60
CA GLY A 306 -29.05 -10.32 -24.06
C GLY A 306 -29.15 -8.91 -24.66
N ASP A 307 -28.86 -7.85 -23.88
CA ASP A 307 -28.85 -6.48 -24.38
C ASP A 307 -27.49 -6.12 -24.99
N ASP A 308 -27.27 -6.57 -26.21
CA ASP A 308 -26.03 -6.34 -26.94
C ASP A 308 -25.74 -4.85 -27.16
N GLN A 309 -26.78 -4.03 -27.35
CA GLN A 309 -26.58 -2.59 -27.62
C GLN A 309 -26.04 -1.91 -26.37
N GLN A 310 -26.64 -2.17 -25.22
CA GLN A 310 -26.15 -1.64 -23.94
C GLN A 310 -24.75 -2.20 -23.60
N ALA A 311 -24.52 -3.50 -23.85
CA ALA A 311 -23.20 -4.12 -23.62
C ALA A 311 -22.11 -3.45 -24.45
N ILE A 312 -22.32 -3.25 -25.76
CA ILE A 312 -21.37 -2.56 -26.64
C ILE A 312 -21.07 -1.15 -26.14
N ALA A 313 -22.10 -0.37 -25.80
CA ALA A 313 -21.93 1.01 -25.34
C ALA A 313 -21.08 1.06 -24.03
N LEU A 314 -21.32 0.15 -23.11
CA LEU A 314 -20.58 0.07 -21.84
C LEU A 314 -19.14 -0.45 -22.01
N PHE A 315 -18.92 -1.46 -22.90
CA PHE A 315 -17.56 -1.90 -23.23
C PHE A 315 -16.76 -0.78 -23.91
N GLN A 316 -17.37 -0.04 -24.85
CA GLN A 316 -16.71 1.11 -25.48
C GLN A 316 -16.35 2.19 -24.45
N LYS A 317 -17.24 2.46 -23.49
CA LYS A 317 -16.96 3.37 -22.39
C LYS A 317 -15.77 2.89 -21.54
N ALA A 318 -15.68 1.59 -21.23
CA ALA A 318 -14.54 1.02 -20.51
C ALA A 318 -13.23 1.20 -21.29
N VAL A 319 -13.24 0.94 -22.59
CA VAL A 319 -12.08 1.16 -23.48
C VAL A 319 -11.70 2.64 -23.59
N GLN A 320 -12.66 3.55 -23.61
CA GLN A 320 -12.41 5.00 -23.62
C GLN A 320 -11.77 5.47 -22.31
N GLN A 321 -12.22 4.93 -21.17
CA GLN A 321 -11.68 5.25 -19.84
C GLN A 321 -10.26 4.69 -19.64
N LEU A 322 -9.99 3.49 -20.16
CA LEU A 322 -8.69 2.83 -20.10
C LEU A 322 -8.37 2.17 -21.46
N PRO A 323 -7.68 2.86 -22.39
CA PRO A 323 -7.40 2.34 -23.74
C PRO A 323 -6.58 1.04 -23.77
N THR A 324 -5.83 0.75 -22.72
CA THR A 324 -5.04 -0.48 -22.56
C THR A 324 -5.82 -1.64 -21.94
N TYR A 325 -7.12 -1.46 -21.63
CA TYR A 325 -7.94 -2.51 -21.02
C TYR A 325 -8.33 -3.57 -22.04
N VAL A 326 -7.69 -4.72 -21.97
CA VAL A 326 -7.77 -5.79 -22.98
C VAL A 326 -9.13 -6.48 -22.98
N HIS A 327 -9.67 -6.84 -21.80
CA HIS A 327 -10.90 -7.64 -21.70
C HIS A 327 -12.13 -7.01 -22.35
N PRO A 328 -12.43 -5.70 -22.21
CA PRO A 328 -13.54 -5.08 -22.95
C PRO A 328 -13.36 -5.15 -24.47
N ARG A 329 -12.12 -5.07 -24.98
CA ARG A 329 -11.85 -5.18 -26.42
C ARG A 329 -12.13 -6.60 -26.93
N ILE A 330 -11.71 -7.62 -26.17
CA ILE A 330 -12.01 -9.02 -26.50
C ILE A 330 -13.52 -9.24 -26.52
N ALA A 331 -14.25 -8.73 -25.53
CA ALA A 331 -15.69 -8.83 -25.47
C ALA A 331 -16.40 -8.11 -26.62
N LEU A 332 -15.97 -6.89 -26.98
CA LEU A 332 -16.44 -6.17 -28.16
C LEU A 332 -16.20 -6.98 -29.44
N GLY A 333 -14.99 -7.50 -29.61
CA GLY A 333 -14.66 -8.34 -30.74
C GLY A 333 -15.55 -9.58 -30.86
N ALA A 334 -15.80 -10.26 -29.74
CA ALA A 334 -16.69 -11.41 -29.70
C ALA A 334 -18.16 -11.07 -30.04
N ILE A 335 -18.68 -9.93 -29.56
CA ILE A 335 -20.03 -9.45 -29.89
C ILE A 335 -20.10 -9.10 -31.38
N TYR A 336 -19.12 -8.35 -31.92
CA TYR A 336 -19.08 -7.98 -33.33
C TYR A 336 -18.97 -9.21 -34.24
N LEU A 337 -18.22 -10.25 -33.83
CA LEU A 337 -18.18 -11.54 -34.54
C LEU A 337 -19.55 -12.19 -34.62
N ARG A 338 -20.31 -12.20 -33.52
CA ARG A 338 -21.67 -12.75 -33.47
C ARG A 338 -22.62 -11.95 -34.35
N LEU A 339 -22.49 -10.63 -34.38
CA LEU A 339 -23.25 -9.72 -35.23
C LEU A 339 -22.77 -9.72 -36.68
N LYS A 340 -21.74 -10.50 -37.04
CA LYS A 340 -21.11 -10.58 -38.37
C LYS A 340 -20.48 -9.26 -38.84
N ASP A 341 -20.17 -8.36 -37.91
CA ASP A 341 -19.42 -7.15 -38.20
C ASP A 341 -17.92 -7.43 -38.08
N TYR A 342 -17.40 -8.08 -39.12
CA TYR A 342 -16.01 -8.56 -39.10
C TYR A 342 -14.99 -7.41 -39.15
N VAL A 343 -15.37 -6.23 -39.63
CA VAL A 343 -14.49 -5.08 -39.67
C VAL A 343 -14.21 -4.57 -38.26
N ARG A 344 -15.25 -4.28 -37.48
CA ARG A 344 -15.08 -3.84 -36.09
C ARG A 344 -14.49 -4.94 -35.21
N ALA A 345 -14.88 -6.20 -35.42
CA ALA A 345 -14.31 -7.32 -34.69
C ALA A 345 -12.78 -7.39 -34.88
N ARG A 346 -12.30 -7.20 -36.11
CA ARG A 346 -10.87 -7.24 -36.42
C ARG A 346 -10.09 -6.15 -35.66
N VAL A 347 -10.57 -4.92 -35.69
CA VAL A 347 -9.91 -3.80 -35.01
C VAL A 347 -9.75 -4.05 -33.52
N GLU A 348 -10.82 -4.51 -32.86
CA GLU A 348 -10.79 -4.73 -31.41
C GLU A 348 -9.93 -5.94 -31.04
N LEU A 349 -10.02 -7.05 -31.76
CA LEU A 349 -9.29 -8.30 -31.45
C LEU A 349 -7.79 -8.18 -31.77
N GLU A 350 -7.41 -7.59 -32.90
CA GLU A 350 -6.00 -7.37 -33.22
C GLU A 350 -5.35 -6.39 -32.22
N THR A 351 -6.11 -5.36 -31.78
CA THR A 351 -5.65 -4.45 -30.75
C THR A 351 -5.50 -5.17 -29.40
N ALA A 352 -6.46 -6.03 -29.03
CA ALA A 352 -6.40 -6.79 -27.79
C ALA A 352 -5.16 -7.69 -27.72
N VAL A 353 -4.92 -8.48 -28.78
CA VAL A 353 -3.75 -9.38 -28.88
C VAL A 353 -2.42 -8.59 -28.88
N LYS A 354 -2.39 -7.39 -29.49
CA LYS A 354 -1.21 -6.54 -29.44
C LYS A 354 -0.94 -5.99 -28.04
N LEU A 355 -1.99 -5.67 -27.28
CA LEU A 355 -1.87 -5.14 -25.92
C LEU A 355 -1.48 -6.24 -24.91
N ASP A 356 -2.04 -7.44 -25.06
CA ASP A 356 -1.72 -8.59 -24.24
C ASP A 356 -1.59 -9.86 -25.11
N PRO A 357 -0.36 -10.17 -25.54
CA PRO A 357 -0.09 -11.37 -26.34
C PRO A 357 -0.21 -12.68 -25.56
N GLU A 358 -0.31 -12.62 -24.22
CA GLU A 358 -0.39 -13.82 -23.39
C GLU A 358 -1.84 -14.17 -22.98
N GLU A 359 -2.85 -13.35 -23.40
CA GLU A 359 -4.26 -13.62 -23.11
C GLU A 359 -4.89 -14.56 -24.15
N PRO A 360 -5.14 -15.85 -23.82
CA PRO A 360 -5.58 -16.85 -24.79
C PRO A 360 -6.93 -16.54 -25.44
N SER A 361 -7.84 -15.84 -24.73
CA SER A 361 -9.18 -15.56 -25.26
C SER A 361 -9.16 -14.54 -26.39
N GLY A 362 -8.18 -13.62 -26.41
CA GLY A 362 -7.92 -12.71 -27.52
C GLY A 362 -7.56 -13.47 -28.80
N HIS A 363 -6.57 -14.36 -28.73
CA HIS A 363 -6.13 -15.21 -29.82
C HIS A 363 -7.23 -16.16 -30.30
N TYR A 364 -7.99 -16.76 -29.39
CA TYR A 364 -9.11 -17.62 -29.75
C TYR A 364 -10.18 -16.89 -30.57
N ASN A 365 -10.62 -15.70 -30.16
CA ASN A 365 -11.62 -14.93 -30.89
C ASN A 365 -11.05 -14.44 -32.22
N LEU A 366 -9.76 -14.09 -32.29
CA LEU A 366 -9.09 -13.71 -33.53
C LEU A 366 -9.00 -14.86 -34.52
N ALA A 367 -8.74 -16.08 -34.03
CA ALA A 367 -8.78 -17.30 -34.86
C ALA A 367 -10.17 -17.54 -35.45
N LEU A 368 -11.23 -17.38 -34.64
CA LEU A 368 -12.63 -17.45 -35.12
C LEU A 368 -12.93 -16.39 -36.19
N LEU A 369 -12.43 -15.18 -36.00
CA LEU A 369 -12.57 -14.11 -37.02
C LEU A 369 -11.92 -14.52 -38.33
N TYR A 370 -10.64 -14.94 -38.32
CA TYR A 370 -9.90 -15.32 -39.53
C TYR A 370 -10.56 -16.52 -40.23
N ALA A 371 -11.08 -17.49 -39.48
CA ALA A 371 -11.85 -18.59 -40.06
C ALA A 371 -13.12 -18.10 -40.79
N ARG A 372 -13.84 -17.12 -40.23
CA ARG A 372 -15.04 -16.52 -40.83
C ARG A 372 -14.73 -15.63 -42.02
N THR A 373 -13.57 -15.01 -42.08
CA THR A 373 -13.12 -14.14 -43.16
C THR A 373 -12.29 -14.88 -44.23
N LYS A 374 -12.25 -16.23 -44.19
CA LYS A 374 -11.56 -17.10 -45.15
C LYS A 374 -10.03 -16.89 -45.16
N GLU A 375 -9.42 -16.71 -43.98
CA GLU A 375 -7.99 -16.60 -43.78
C GLU A 375 -7.48 -17.81 -42.93
N PRO A 376 -7.52 -19.05 -43.50
CA PRO A 376 -7.33 -20.28 -42.72
C PRO A 376 -5.91 -20.40 -42.10
N GLU A 377 -4.89 -19.91 -42.78
CA GLU A 377 -3.52 -19.96 -42.29
C GLU A 377 -3.34 -19.11 -41.01
N LYS A 378 -3.91 -17.89 -41.01
CA LYS A 378 -3.90 -17.02 -39.85
C LYS A 378 -4.75 -17.61 -38.69
N ALA A 379 -5.89 -18.23 -39.03
CA ALA A 379 -6.71 -18.89 -38.02
C ALA A 379 -5.95 -20.01 -37.33
N GLN A 380 -5.23 -20.86 -38.09
CA GLN A 380 -4.46 -21.95 -37.55
C GLN A 380 -3.29 -21.45 -36.67
N GLU A 381 -2.60 -20.41 -37.11
CA GLU A 381 -1.52 -19.79 -36.31
C GLU A 381 -2.03 -19.28 -34.97
N GLN A 382 -3.16 -18.58 -34.93
CA GLN A 382 -3.75 -18.08 -33.67
C GLN A 382 -4.18 -19.24 -32.77
N MET A 383 -4.73 -20.34 -33.31
CA MET A 383 -5.10 -21.51 -32.52
C MET A 383 -3.86 -22.20 -31.91
N ARG A 384 -2.75 -22.28 -32.65
CA ARG A 384 -1.49 -22.80 -32.12
C ARG A 384 -1.01 -21.99 -30.92
N ILE A 385 -1.07 -20.65 -31.00
CA ILE A 385 -0.73 -19.77 -29.87
C ILE A 385 -1.63 -20.07 -28.67
N VAL A 386 -2.96 -20.26 -28.88
CA VAL A 386 -3.89 -20.62 -27.80
C VAL A 386 -3.47 -21.96 -27.12
N GLU A 387 -3.07 -22.96 -27.87
CA GLU A 387 -2.63 -24.25 -27.34
C GLU A 387 -1.34 -24.09 -26.51
N ASP A 388 -0.36 -23.37 -27.03
CA ASP A 388 0.90 -23.09 -26.34
C ASP A 388 0.67 -22.32 -25.02
N LEU A 389 -0.17 -21.28 -25.04
CA LEU A 389 -0.49 -20.49 -23.84
C LEU A 389 -1.22 -21.33 -22.79
N LYS A 390 -2.20 -22.16 -23.21
CA LYS A 390 -2.91 -23.09 -22.31
C LYS A 390 -1.99 -24.14 -21.71
N SER A 391 -1.01 -24.63 -22.46
CA SER A 391 -0.03 -25.59 -21.96
C SER A 391 0.86 -24.97 -20.88
N LYS A 392 1.31 -23.73 -21.08
CA LYS A 392 2.08 -22.95 -20.09
C LYS A 392 1.25 -22.67 -18.82
N GLN A 393 -0.03 -22.34 -18.96
CA GLN A 393 -0.91 -22.09 -17.82
C GLN A 393 -1.19 -23.35 -16.99
N ARG A 394 -1.21 -24.52 -17.58
CA ARG A 394 -1.38 -25.80 -16.85
C ARG A 394 -0.14 -26.16 -16.04
N THR A 395 1.03 -25.72 -16.43
CA THR A 395 2.30 -25.94 -15.71
C THR A 395 2.54 -24.92 -14.61
N SER A 396 2.00 -23.71 -14.74
CA SER A 396 1.98 -22.70 -13.68
C SER A 396 0.61 -22.78 -12.99
N SER A 397 0.55 -23.36 -11.80
CA SER A 397 -0.66 -23.64 -10.98
C SER A 397 -1.76 -22.56 -11.08
N GLY A 398 -2.95 -23.00 -11.47
CA GLY A 398 -4.10 -22.22 -11.87
C GLY A 398 -4.59 -21.19 -10.85
N GLY A 399 -4.46 -19.94 -11.23
CA GLY A 399 -5.25 -18.84 -10.66
C GLY A 399 -6.24 -18.35 -11.71
N LEU A 400 -7.43 -17.94 -11.26
CA LEU A 400 -8.40 -17.27 -12.10
C LEU A 400 -7.75 -15.97 -12.63
N VAL A 401 -7.67 -15.82 -13.95
CA VAL A 401 -7.21 -14.56 -14.55
C VAL A 401 -8.32 -13.54 -14.33
N LEU A 402 -8.20 -12.80 -13.26
CA LEU A 402 -9.06 -11.67 -12.97
C LEU A 402 -8.53 -10.45 -13.77
N PRO A 403 -9.41 -9.58 -14.28
CA PRO A 403 -8.99 -8.31 -14.84
C PRO A 403 -8.15 -7.58 -13.79
N PRO A 404 -7.16 -6.76 -14.20
CA PRO A 404 -6.34 -6.00 -13.28
C PRO A 404 -7.26 -5.20 -12.36
N ALA A 405 -7.24 -5.51 -11.06
CA ALA A 405 -7.93 -4.67 -10.09
C ALA A 405 -7.18 -3.34 -10.05
N SER A 406 -7.90 -2.25 -10.17
CA SER A 406 -7.37 -0.96 -9.73
C SER A 406 -6.90 -1.13 -8.28
N THR A 407 -5.60 -1.04 -8.05
CA THR A 407 -5.07 -0.93 -6.69
C THR A 407 -5.73 0.27 -6.04
N PRO A 408 -6.18 0.18 -4.78
CA PRO A 408 -6.67 1.34 -4.04
C PRO A 408 -5.60 2.43 -4.10
N GLN A 409 -5.97 3.61 -4.57
CA GLN A 409 -5.13 4.82 -4.53
C GLN A 409 -5.07 5.35 -3.11
#